data_c9ddd9831b1a7bc426f79fed0d376476
#
_entry.id   c9ddd9831b1a7bc426f79fed0d376476
#
_cell.length_a   1.000
_cell.length_b   1.000
_cell.length_c   1.000
_cell.angle_alpha   90.00
_cell.angle_beta   90.00
_cell.angle_gamma   90.00
#
_symmetry.space_group_name_H-M   'P 1'
#
loop_
_entity.id
_entity.type
_entity.pdbx_description
1 polymer ?
#
loop_
_entity_poly.entity_id
_entity_poly.type
_entity_poly.pdbx_seq_one_letter_code
_entity_poly.pdbx_strand_id
1 'polypeptide(L)'
;WYHLMNCGFPLKLSGETDFPCMSSRRVGQGRVYVQMGKVDRLDFGEWCDGIAAGKSYVSDGFAHALEFSVDGQRPGFGEVKLSAAGKVTVKATVAFAPATPIGVAYGNVMPSGGRRVVGDTVNLHAPRSMDYLNGGKRKVEIVVNGEAVASVDVPADGASHEVTFPVNIEKSSWVALRHFPQLHTNPVNVIVNDKPIRASADSARWCVDVIKELWKFRSKRISEKERPAARAAYDRAEAKFRQIAKESVTH
;
A
#
# COMPACT_ATOMS: atom_id res chain seq x y z
N TRP A 1 -3.74 6.18 1.21
CA TRP A 1 -3.27 5.16 2.14
C TRP A 1 -2.05 5.65 2.92
N TYR A 2 -0.97 6.12 2.26
CA TYR A 2 0.27 6.57 2.93
C TYR A 2 0.03 7.67 3.97
N HIS A 3 -0.81 8.67 3.67
CA HIS A 3 -1.13 9.73 4.63
C HIS A 3 -1.74 9.18 5.92
N LEU A 4 -2.65 8.23 5.82
CA LEU A 4 -3.27 7.62 7.00
C LEU A 4 -2.29 6.74 7.77
N MET A 5 -1.42 5.97 7.07
CA MET A 5 -0.35 5.20 7.69
C MET A 5 0.63 6.10 8.45
N ASN A 6 1.00 7.25 7.87
CA ASN A 6 1.86 8.26 8.52
C ASN A 6 1.24 8.89 9.77
N CYS A 7 -0.09 8.84 9.87
CA CYS A 7 -0.84 9.24 11.06
C CYS A 7 -0.99 8.10 12.09
N GLY A 8 -0.48 6.89 11.81
CA GLY A 8 -0.53 5.73 12.68
C GLY A 8 -1.83 4.92 12.61
N PHE A 9 -2.61 5.06 11.54
CA PHE A 9 -3.79 4.22 11.32
C PHE A 9 -3.39 2.89 10.68
N PRO A 10 -3.72 1.72 11.29
CA PRO A 10 -3.24 0.41 10.83
C PRO A 10 -4.09 -0.15 9.67
N LEU A 11 -4.16 0.58 8.57
CA LEU A 11 -4.92 0.17 7.40
C LEU A 11 -4.20 -0.92 6.61
N LYS A 12 -4.97 -1.92 6.17
CA LYS A 12 -4.47 -3.03 5.37
C LYS A 12 -4.82 -2.84 3.90
N LEU A 13 -3.96 -3.36 3.02
CA LEU A 13 -4.18 -3.35 1.59
C LEU A 13 -5.01 -4.56 1.16
N SER A 14 -5.95 -4.35 0.27
CA SER A 14 -6.60 -5.38 -0.52
C SER A 14 -6.54 -4.99 -2.00
N GLY A 15 -6.36 -5.96 -2.89
CA GLY A 15 -6.31 -5.76 -4.32
C GLY A 15 -7.54 -6.39 -4.98
N GLU A 16 -8.38 -5.54 -5.58
CA GLU A 16 -9.65 -5.93 -6.17
C GLU A 16 -9.70 -5.63 -7.65
N THR A 17 -10.41 -6.46 -8.42
CA THR A 17 -10.61 -6.26 -9.87
C THR A 17 -11.89 -5.48 -10.17
N ASP A 18 -12.89 -5.57 -9.27
CA ASP A 18 -14.23 -5.01 -9.44
C ASP A 18 -14.97 -5.60 -10.66
N PHE A 19 -14.62 -6.85 -11.01
CA PHE A 19 -15.30 -7.60 -12.06
C PHE A 19 -16.61 -8.22 -11.52
N PRO A 20 -17.69 -8.25 -12.28
CA PRO A 20 -17.86 -7.83 -13.67
C PRO A 20 -18.38 -6.40 -13.87
N CYS A 21 -18.46 -5.59 -12.81
CA CYS A 21 -19.05 -4.24 -12.85
C CYS A 21 -18.38 -3.31 -13.87
N MET A 22 -17.10 -3.56 -14.14
CA MET A 22 -16.32 -2.84 -15.15
C MET A 22 -15.90 -3.81 -16.25
N SER A 23 -16.68 -3.91 -17.30
CA SER A 23 -16.49 -4.87 -18.41
C SER A 23 -15.14 -4.75 -19.14
N SER A 24 -14.47 -3.62 -19.04
CA SER A 24 -13.15 -3.39 -19.62
C SER A 24 -12.00 -3.92 -18.77
N ARG A 25 -12.25 -4.35 -17.53
CA ARG A 25 -11.22 -4.88 -16.64
C ARG A 25 -11.02 -6.37 -16.83
N ARG A 26 -9.76 -6.77 -16.84
CA ARG A 26 -9.40 -8.18 -16.87
C ARG A 26 -9.59 -8.79 -15.48
N VAL A 27 -10.22 -9.97 -15.41
CA VAL A 27 -10.32 -10.75 -14.17
C VAL A 27 -8.93 -10.97 -13.58
N GLY A 28 -8.77 -10.69 -12.28
CA GLY A 28 -7.51 -10.88 -11.57
C GLY A 28 -6.42 -9.87 -11.93
N GLN A 29 -6.75 -8.73 -12.48
CA GLN A 29 -5.80 -7.63 -12.69
C GLN A 29 -5.35 -7.01 -11.37
N GLY A 30 -6.25 -6.89 -10.39
CA GLY A 30 -5.91 -6.61 -9.00
C GLY A 30 -6.10 -7.86 -8.16
N ARG A 31 -5.11 -8.21 -7.35
CA ARG A 31 -5.11 -9.43 -6.52
C ARG A 31 -4.54 -9.14 -5.15
N VAL A 32 -5.07 -9.85 -4.16
CA VAL A 32 -4.47 -9.94 -2.84
C VAL A 32 -3.96 -11.36 -2.61
N TYR A 33 -2.75 -11.48 -2.14
CA TYR A 33 -2.10 -12.74 -1.78
C TYR A 33 -1.93 -12.80 -0.28
N VAL A 34 -2.53 -13.80 0.35
CA VAL A 34 -2.54 -13.98 1.81
C VAL A 34 -1.62 -15.11 2.22
N GLN A 35 -0.77 -14.85 3.21
CA GLN A 35 0.11 -15.86 3.77
C GLN A 35 -0.66 -16.73 4.78
N MET A 36 -1.06 -17.91 4.35
CA MET A 36 -1.77 -18.89 5.18
C MET A 36 -0.88 -20.02 5.69
N GLY A 37 0.39 -20.07 5.24
CA GLY A 37 1.26 -21.22 5.51
C GLY A 37 0.91 -22.42 4.63
N LYS A 38 1.36 -23.60 5.07
CA LYS A 38 1.03 -24.87 4.40
C LYS A 38 -0.32 -25.35 4.91
N VAL A 39 -1.31 -25.41 4.04
CA VAL A 39 -2.68 -25.84 4.36
C VAL A 39 -3.09 -26.99 3.42
N ASP A 40 -3.80 -27.99 3.94
CA ASP A 40 -4.32 -29.09 3.12
C ASP A 40 -5.58 -28.66 2.36
N ARG A 41 -6.35 -27.74 2.92
CA ARG A 41 -7.57 -27.18 2.35
C ARG A 41 -7.63 -25.68 2.63
N LEU A 42 -8.03 -24.91 1.61
CA LEU A 42 -8.28 -23.48 1.79
C LEU A 42 -9.56 -23.27 2.61
N ASP A 43 -9.45 -22.49 3.68
CA ASP A 43 -10.58 -21.96 4.44
C ASP A 43 -10.75 -20.48 4.16
N PHE A 44 -11.97 -20.10 3.76
CA PHE A 44 -12.26 -18.71 3.39
C PHE A 44 -12.24 -17.76 4.61
N GLY A 45 -12.69 -18.25 5.78
CA GLY A 45 -12.64 -17.48 7.02
C GLY A 45 -11.21 -17.15 7.42
N GLU A 46 -10.32 -18.15 7.45
CA GLU A 46 -8.90 -17.96 7.72
C GLU A 46 -8.22 -17.02 6.72
N TRP A 47 -8.61 -17.09 5.44
CA TRP A 47 -8.13 -16.17 4.42
C TRP A 47 -8.58 -14.73 4.70
N CYS A 48 -9.85 -14.50 5.08
CA CYS A 48 -10.35 -13.19 5.49
C CYS A 48 -9.62 -12.66 6.73
N ASP A 49 -9.38 -13.50 7.73
CA ASP A 49 -8.62 -13.15 8.93
C ASP A 49 -7.17 -12.79 8.59
N GLY A 50 -6.59 -13.47 7.63
CA GLY A 50 -5.27 -13.15 7.09
C GLY A 50 -5.21 -11.75 6.49
N ILE A 51 -6.22 -11.34 5.70
CA ILE A 51 -6.33 -9.96 5.18
C ILE A 51 -6.50 -8.97 6.31
N ALA A 52 -7.42 -9.22 7.23
CA ALA A 52 -7.70 -8.34 8.38
C ALA A 52 -6.45 -8.13 9.24
N ALA A 53 -5.65 -9.17 9.43
CA ALA A 53 -4.37 -9.09 10.12
C ALA A 53 -3.27 -8.37 9.31
N GLY A 54 -3.42 -8.26 7.98
CA GLY A 54 -2.40 -7.73 7.06
C GLY A 54 -1.30 -8.71 6.70
N LYS A 55 -1.56 -10.02 6.82
CA LYS A 55 -0.65 -11.11 6.39
C LYS A 55 -0.69 -11.25 4.86
N SER A 56 -0.59 -10.14 4.13
CA SER A 56 -0.86 -10.11 2.70
C SER A 56 -0.05 -9.06 1.97
N TYR A 57 0.00 -9.21 0.65
CA TYR A 57 0.46 -8.18 -0.27
C TYR A 57 -0.50 -8.09 -1.47
N VAL A 58 -0.45 -6.97 -2.18
CA VAL A 58 -1.24 -6.75 -3.39
C VAL A 58 -0.34 -6.80 -4.62
N SER A 59 -0.87 -7.38 -5.71
CA SER A 59 -0.15 -7.53 -6.97
C SER A 59 -1.12 -7.61 -8.15
N ASP A 60 -0.58 -7.43 -9.35
CA ASP A 60 -1.26 -7.68 -10.63
C ASP A 60 -1.11 -9.13 -11.11
N GLY A 61 -0.35 -9.96 -10.37
CA GLY A 61 -0.08 -11.35 -10.68
C GLY A 61 1.17 -11.59 -11.55
N PHE A 62 1.90 -10.56 -11.93
CA PHE A 62 3.18 -10.65 -12.65
C PHE A 62 4.39 -10.29 -11.78
N ALA A 63 4.15 -9.85 -10.57
CA ALA A 63 5.14 -9.52 -9.57
C ALA A 63 4.76 -10.11 -8.22
N HIS A 64 5.69 -10.70 -7.50
CA HIS A 64 5.42 -11.35 -6.21
C HIS A 64 6.44 -10.94 -5.15
N ALA A 65 5.96 -10.73 -3.92
CA ALA A 65 6.76 -10.70 -2.71
C ALA A 65 6.50 -12.00 -1.94
N LEU A 66 7.26 -13.05 -2.26
CA LEU A 66 7.10 -14.38 -1.68
C LEU A 66 7.41 -14.37 -0.18
N GLU A 67 8.40 -13.57 0.21
CA GLU A 67 8.72 -13.28 1.60
C GLU A 67 9.06 -11.79 1.76
N PHE A 68 8.69 -11.24 2.91
CA PHE A 68 9.08 -9.90 3.33
C PHE A 68 9.13 -9.85 4.86
N SER A 69 10.22 -9.33 5.41
CA SER A 69 10.39 -9.19 6.86
C SER A 69 11.29 -8.00 7.22
N VAL A 70 11.09 -7.47 8.41
CA VAL A 70 11.93 -6.45 9.05
C VAL A 70 12.41 -7.04 10.38
N ASP A 71 13.71 -7.23 10.56
CA ASP A 71 14.31 -7.95 11.68
C ASP A 71 13.60 -9.29 12.00
N GLY A 72 13.24 -10.02 10.93
CA GLY A 72 12.53 -11.30 11.02
C GLY A 72 11.02 -11.19 11.26
N GLN A 73 10.49 -10.01 11.58
CA GLN A 73 9.06 -9.80 11.75
C GLN A 73 8.38 -9.62 10.39
N ARG A 74 7.31 -10.39 10.15
CA ARG A 74 6.52 -10.35 8.90
C ARG A 74 5.26 -9.49 9.05
N PRO A 75 4.72 -8.91 7.95
CA PRO A 75 3.44 -8.19 7.98
C PRO A 75 2.33 -9.03 8.60
N GLY A 76 1.57 -8.43 9.51
CA GLY A 76 0.44 -9.09 10.18
C GLY A 76 0.79 -10.07 11.29
N PHE A 77 2.07 -10.28 11.60
CA PHE A 77 2.52 -11.19 12.67
C PHE A 77 3.05 -10.45 13.91
N GLY A 78 3.09 -9.13 13.88
CA GLY A 78 3.52 -8.28 15.00
C GLY A 78 4.33 -7.07 14.54
N GLU A 79 5.05 -6.47 15.48
CA GLU A 79 5.82 -5.24 15.29
C GLU A 79 7.26 -5.48 15.73
N VAL A 80 8.20 -4.73 15.13
CA VAL A 80 9.57 -4.61 15.62
C VAL A 80 9.59 -3.54 16.71
N LYS A 81 10.22 -3.82 17.84
CA LYS A 81 10.37 -2.88 18.96
C LYS A 81 11.83 -2.50 19.14
N LEU A 82 12.10 -1.20 19.15
CA LEU A 82 13.41 -0.62 19.40
C LEU A 82 13.34 0.29 20.62
N SER A 83 14.32 0.17 21.53
CA SER A 83 14.43 1.04 22.70
C SER A 83 14.97 2.44 22.36
N ALA A 84 15.53 2.64 21.17
CA ALA A 84 16.04 3.91 20.66
C ALA A 84 16.07 3.85 19.12
N ALA A 85 16.28 5.00 18.48
CA ALA A 85 16.58 5.06 17.05
C ALA A 85 17.72 4.09 16.71
N GLY A 86 17.59 3.36 15.62
CA GLY A 86 18.53 2.29 15.29
C GLY A 86 18.39 1.78 13.85
N LYS A 87 19.15 0.74 13.55
CA LYS A 87 19.19 0.10 12.26
C LYS A 87 18.41 -1.21 12.32
N VAL A 88 17.56 -1.46 11.32
CA VAL A 88 16.88 -2.73 11.11
C VAL A 88 17.34 -3.36 9.81
N THR A 89 17.20 -4.68 9.71
CA THR A 89 17.48 -5.43 8.50
C THR A 89 16.19 -5.81 7.81
N VAL A 90 15.98 -5.31 6.59
CA VAL A 90 14.86 -5.71 5.74
C VAL A 90 15.32 -6.83 4.82
N LYS A 91 14.60 -7.95 4.81
CA LYS A 91 14.81 -9.08 3.91
C LYS A 91 13.56 -9.35 3.10
N ALA A 92 13.75 -9.66 1.83
CA ALA A 92 12.63 -10.08 0.99
C ALA A 92 13.08 -11.11 -0.07
N THR A 93 12.13 -11.94 -0.49
CA THR A 93 12.24 -12.79 -1.66
C THR A 93 11.19 -12.33 -2.66
N VAL A 94 11.62 -11.89 -3.84
CA VAL A 94 10.74 -11.37 -4.89
C VAL A 94 10.90 -12.18 -6.18
N ALA A 95 9.84 -12.21 -6.97
CA ALA A 95 9.85 -12.84 -8.30
C ALA A 95 9.05 -12.01 -9.30
N PHE A 96 9.55 -11.88 -10.51
CA PHE A 96 8.90 -11.14 -11.58
C PHE A 96 8.76 -12.02 -12.82
N ALA A 97 7.57 -12.01 -13.42
CA ALA A 97 7.30 -12.77 -14.63
C ALA A 97 8.24 -12.34 -15.78
N PRO A 98 8.80 -13.30 -16.53
CA PRO A 98 9.71 -13.01 -17.62
C PRO A 98 9.04 -12.31 -18.81
N ALA A 99 7.71 -12.43 -18.92
CA ALA A 99 6.91 -11.72 -19.91
C ALA A 99 5.75 -11.00 -19.22
N THR A 100 5.68 -9.69 -19.34
CA THR A 100 4.66 -8.85 -18.72
C THR A 100 4.04 -7.93 -19.78
N PRO A 101 2.69 -7.82 -19.87
CA PRO A 101 2.07 -6.84 -20.76
C PRO A 101 2.60 -5.43 -20.45
N ILE A 102 2.96 -4.66 -21.47
CA ILE A 102 3.60 -3.33 -21.30
C ILE A 102 2.75 -2.41 -20.43
N GLY A 103 1.44 -2.36 -20.65
CA GLY A 103 0.53 -1.55 -19.85
C GLY A 103 0.42 -1.99 -18.38
N VAL A 104 0.77 -3.23 -18.06
CA VAL A 104 0.86 -3.76 -16.70
C VAL A 104 2.20 -3.40 -16.08
N ALA A 105 3.29 -3.57 -16.80
CA ALA A 105 4.65 -3.33 -16.31
C ALA A 105 4.93 -1.87 -15.94
N TYR A 106 4.35 -0.94 -16.67
CA TYR A 106 4.58 0.50 -16.51
C TYR A 106 3.34 1.27 -16.04
N GLY A 107 2.25 0.56 -15.73
CA GLY A 107 0.96 1.17 -15.53
C GLY A 107 0.36 1.67 -16.84
N ASN A 108 -0.85 2.21 -16.74
CA ASN A 108 -1.49 2.84 -17.88
C ASN A 108 -0.90 4.24 -18.09
N VAL A 109 0.33 4.29 -18.56
CA VAL A 109 0.91 5.54 -19.02
C VAL A 109 0.17 5.90 -20.30
N MET A 110 -0.66 6.94 -20.25
CA MET A 110 -1.23 7.50 -21.45
C MET A 110 -0.09 7.98 -22.34
N PRO A 111 -0.08 7.64 -23.63
CA PRO A 111 0.85 8.21 -24.55
C PRO A 111 0.83 9.74 -24.41
N SER A 112 1.99 10.37 -24.41
CA SER A 112 2.10 11.82 -24.35
C SER A 112 1.24 12.45 -25.48
N GLY A 113 0.27 13.27 -25.13
CA GLY A 113 -0.70 13.86 -26.06
C GLY A 113 -2.07 13.18 -26.10
N GLY A 114 -2.26 12.06 -25.44
CA GLY A 114 -3.57 11.45 -25.28
C GLY A 114 -4.44 12.21 -24.27
N ARG A 115 -5.51 12.84 -24.74
CA ARG A 115 -6.50 13.45 -23.85
C ARG A 115 -7.21 12.37 -23.09
N ARG A 116 -7.07 12.35 -21.78
CA ARG A 116 -7.89 11.51 -20.90
C ARG A 116 -9.32 12.03 -20.97
N VAL A 117 -10.20 11.29 -21.63
CA VAL A 117 -11.63 11.56 -21.58
C VAL A 117 -12.13 10.90 -20.31
N VAL A 118 -12.85 11.65 -19.46
CA VAL A 118 -13.57 11.07 -18.33
C VAL A 118 -14.55 10.05 -18.89
N GLY A 119 -14.39 8.78 -18.51
CA GLY A 119 -15.15 7.66 -19.09
C GLY A 119 -14.38 6.83 -20.12
N ASP A 120 -13.25 7.27 -20.62
CA ASP A 120 -12.35 6.41 -21.41
C ASP A 120 -11.57 5.46 -20.49
N THR A 121 -12.31 4.61 -19.81
CA THR A 121 -11.77 3.59 -18.88
C THR A 121 -11.03 2.49 -19.61
N VAL A 122 -11.20 2.38 -20.91
CA VAL A 122 -10.59 1.33 -21.75
C VAL A 122 -9.07 1.36 -21.65
N ASN A 123 -8.50 2.57 -21.59
CA ASN A 123 -7.04 2.74 -21.48
C ASN A 123 -6.51 2.52 -20.07
N LEU A 124 -7.39 2.47 -19.07
CA LEU A 124 -6.99 2.26 -17.67
C LEU A 124 -6.94 0.78 -17.28
N HIS A 125 -7.54 -0.12 -18.05
CA HIS A 125 -7.87 -1.44 -17.53
C HIS A 125 -7.39 -2.63 -18.37
N ALA A 126 -7.13 -2.42 -19.64
CA ALA A 126 -6.54 -3.45 -20.48
C ALA A 126 -5.68 -2.78 -21.55
N PRO A 127 -4.41 -3.10 -21.66
CA PRO A 127 -3.64 -2.68 -22.81
C PRO A 127 -4.33 -3.24 -24.06
N ARG A 128 -4.65 -2.38 -25.02
CA ARG A 128 -5.21 -2.82 -26.30
C ARG A 128 -4.18 -3.55 -27.15
N SER A 129 -2.90 -3.30 -26.89
CA SER A 129 -1.81 -4.03 -27.53
C SER A 129 -1.48 -5.25 -26.71
N MET A 130 -1.24 -6.35 -27.40
CA MET A 130 -0.72 -7.59 -26.82
C MET A 130 0.80 -7.55 -26.70
N ASP A 131 1.39 -6.36 -26.74
CA ASP A 131 2.83 -6.20 -26.61
C ASP A 131 3.28 -6.53 -25.20
N TYR A 132 4.31 -7.34 -25.11
CA TYR A 132 4.91 -7.79 -23.87
C TYR A 132 6.30 -7.21 -23.71
N LEU A 133 6.61 -6.79 -22.48
CA LEU A 133 7.97 -6.57 -22.06
C LEU A 133 8.55 -7.93 -21.68
N ASN A 134 9.57 -8.36 -22.42
CA ASN A 134 10.27 -9.62 -22.16
C ASN A 134 11.57 -9.38 -21.41
N GLY A 135 11.71 -10.03 -20.25
CA GLY A 135 12.89 -9.87 -19.40
C GLY A 135 13.04 -8.46 -18.84
N GLY A 136 14.28 -8.00 -18.81
CA GLY A 136 14.66 -6.73 -18.23
C GLY A 136 14.75 -6.77 -16.71
N LYS A 137 14.72 -5.61 -16.09
CA LYS A 137 14.82 -5.46 -14.62
C LYS A 137 13.62 -4.72 -14.06
N ARG A 138 13.31 -5.02 -12.81
CA ARG A 138 12.25 -4.38 -12.02
C ARG A 138 12.87 -3.74 -10.81
N LYS A 139 12.61 -2.44 -10.60
CA LYS A 139 13.09 -1.72 -9.42
C LYS A 139 12.26 -2.09 -8.21
N VAL A 140 12.87 -2.78 -7.27
CA VAL A 140 12.30 -3.05 -5.95
C VAL A 140 12.73 -1.95 -5.00
N GLU A 141 11.77 -1.35 -4.29
CA GLU A 141 12.01 -0.26 -3.36
C GLU A 141 11.61 -0.68 -1.95
N ILE A 142 12.43 -0.30 -0.97
CA ILE A 142 12.06 -0.30 0.45
C ILE A 142 11.55 1.08 0.81
N VAL A 143 10.36 1.11 1.37
CA VAL A 143 9.62 2.33 1.71
C VAL A 143 9.53 2.46 3.22
N VAL A 144 9.94 3.61 3.74
CA VAL A 144 9.73 4.01 5.15
C VAL A 144 8.86 5.25 5.16
N ASN A 145 7.71 5.19 5.81
CA ASN A 145 6.78 6.31 5.92
C ASN A 145 6.37 6.94 4.57
N GLY A 146 6.38 6.15 3.49
CA GLY A 146 6.01 6.60 2.15
C GLY A 146 7.18 6.96 1.24
N GLU A 147 8.37 7.15 1.79
CA GLU A 147 9.58 7.50 1.05
C GLU A 147 10.41 6.27 0.70
N ALA A 148 10.90 6.18 -0.52
CA ALA A 148 11.83 5.14 -0.95
C ALA A 148 13.21 5.42 -0.36
N VAL A 149 13.65 4.58 0.59
CA VAL A 149 14.93 4.76 1.30
C VAL A 149 16.04 3.86 0.75
N ALA A 150 15.68 2.81 0.05
CA ALA A 150 16.62 1.91 -0.63
C ALA A 150 15.96 1.30 -1.86
N SER A 151 16.75 0.91 -2.85
CA SER A 151 16.24 0.19 -4.02
C SER A 151 17.30 -0.70 -4.64
N VAL A 152 16.83 -1.71 -5.39
CA VAL A 152 17.66 -2.59 -6.22
C VAL A 152 16.90 -2.99 -7.47
N ASP A 153 17.63 -3.20 -8.55
CA ASP A 153 17.07 -3.72 -9.79
C ASP A 153 17.18 -5.25 -9.80
N VAL A 154 16.02 -5.93 -9.87
CA VAL A 154 15.92 -7.39 -9.88
C VAL A 154 15.54 -7.88 -11.27
N PRO A 155 16.16 -8.96 -11.79
CA PRO A 155 15.80 -9.53 -13.10
C PRO A 155 14.34 -9.99 -13.14
N ALA A 156 13.68 -9.80 -14.29
CA ALA A 156 12.38 -10.37 -14.59
C ALA A 156 12.57 -11.64 -15.42
N ASP A 157 12.94 -12.73 -14.77
CA ASP A 157 13.32 -14.02 -15.37
C ASP A 157 12.46 -15.20 -14.87
N GLY A 158 11.47 -14.90 -13.99
CA GLY A 158 10.61 -15.91 -13.37
C GLY A 158 11.25 -16.62 -12.18
N ALA A 159 12.52 -16.38 -11.88
CA ALA A 159 13.17 -16.92 -10.70
C ALA A 159 12.91 -16.09 -9.45
N SER A 160 13.13 -16.69 -8.29
CA SER A 160 13.08 -16.02 -6.99
C SER A 160 14.44 -15.37 -6.70
N HIS A 161 14.41 -14.12 -6.28
CA HIS A 161 15.58 -13.34 -5.94
C HIS A 161 15.51 -12.84 -4.50
N GLU A 162 16.53 -13.10 -3.71
CA GLU A 162 16.66 -12.59 -2.35
C GLU A 162 17.30 -11.21 -2.37
N VAL A 163 16.75 -10.30 -1.59
CA VAL A 163 17.27 -8.95 -1.40
C VAL A 163 17.34 -8.63 0.08
N THR A 164 18.39 -7.90 0.48
CA THR A 164 18.60 -7.50 1.86
C THR A 164 19.05 -6.05 1.93
N PHE A 165 18.44 -5.27 2.81
CA PHE A 165 18.74 -3.86 2.99
C PHE A 165 18.91 -3.53 4.48
N PRO A 166 20.00 -2.85 4.88
CA PRO A 166 20.05 -2.15 6.16
C PRO A 166 19.27 -0.84 6.04
N VAL A 167 18.36 -0.58 6.99
CA VAL A 167 17.50 0.61 7.01
C VAL A 167 17.62 1.31 8.35
N ASN A 168 17.88 2.61 8.33
CA ASN A 168 17.88 3.43 9.55
C ASN A 168 16.47 3.85 9.93
N ILE A 169 16.11 3.67 11.18
CA ILE A 169 14.82 4.06 11.76
C ILE A 169 15.08 5.09 12.85
N GLU A 170 14.69 6.32 12.64
CA GLU A 170 14.90 7.43 13.58
C GLU A 170 13.77 7.56 14.59
N LYS A 171 12.56 7.21 14.21
CA LYS A 171 11.34 7.24 15.02
C LYS A 171 10.40 6.13 14.61
N SER A 172 9.33 5.91 15.39
CA SER A 172 8.31 4.92 15.05
C SER A 172 7.79 5.11 13.63
N SER A 173 7.92 4.06 12.83
CA SER A 173 7.76 4.08 11.38
C SER A 173 7.07 2.83 10.90
N TRP A 174 6.47 2.89 9.73
CA TRP A 174 6.07 1.72 8.98
C TRP A 174 7.04 1.48 7.81
N VAL A 175 7.34 0.21 7.58
CA VAL A 175 8.28 -0.24 6.54
C VAL A 175 7.57 -1.21 5.62
N ALA A 176 7.67 -0.98 4.30
CA ALA A 176 7.08 -1.84 3.28
C ALA A 176 8.03 -2.04 2.10
N LEU A 177 7.72 -3.03 1.27
CA LEU A 177 8.35 -3.23 -0.03
C LEU A 177 7.35 -2.91 -1.13
N ARG A 178 7.81 -2.25 -2.20
CA ARG A 178 7.02 -2.03 -3.39
C ARG A 178 7.83 -2.19 -4.69
N HIS A 179 7.12 -2.49 -5.74
CA HIS A 179 7.52 -2.27 -7.13
C HIS A 179 6.30 -1.68 -7.86
N PHE A 180 6.28 -0.38 -8.08
CA PHE A 180 5.18 0.23 -8.82
C PHE A 180 5.33 0.03 -10.32
N PRO A 181 4.18 -0.24 -11.00
CA PRO A 181 2.79 -0.27 -10.49
C PRO A 181 2.29 -1.66 -10.04
N GLN A 182 3.12 -2.67 -9.96
CA GLN A 182 2.71 -4.08 -9.93
C GLN A 182 2.56 -4.69 -8.53
N LEU A 183 3.29 -4.16 -7.53
CA LEU A 183 3.46 -4.85 -6.24
C LEU A 183 3.55 -3.86 -5.08
N HIS A 184 2.84 -4.17 -4.00
CA HIS A 184 3.02 -3.51 -2.70
C HIS A 184 2.71 -4.48 -1.55
N THR A 185 3.59 -4.57 -0.55
CA THR A 185 3.33 -5.35 0.67
C THR A 185 2.52 -4.55 1.68
N ASN A 186 1.79 -5.24 2.58
CA ASN A 186 1.44 -4.63 3.84
C ASN A 186 2.73 -4.31 4.62
N PRO A 187 2.71 -3.33 5.52
CA PRO A 187 3.90 -2.92 6.25
C PRO A 187 4.18 -3.79 7.48
N VAL A 188 5.43 -3.74 7.93
CA VAL A 188 5.83 -4.04 9.29
C VAL A 188 6.04 -2.71 10.03
N ASN A 189 5.40 -2.53 11.16
CA ASN A 189 5.64 -1.39 12.02
C ASN A 189 6.93 -1.59 12.83
N VAL A 190 7.74 -0.54 12.90
CA VAL A 190 8.91 -0.46 13.78
C VAL A 190 8.61 0.61 14.82
N ILE A 191 8.42 0.21 16.06
CA ILE A 191 8.04 1.07 17.17
C ILE A 191 9.28 1.42 17.99
N VAL A 192 9.57 2.71 18.12
CA VAL A 192 10.72 3.25 18.85
C VAL A 192 10.24 3.86 20.16
N ASN A 193 10.83 3.43 21.28
CA ASN A 193 10.49 3.91 22.64
C ASN A 193 8.98 3.80 22.98
N ASP A 194 8.31 2.79 22.47
CA ASP A 194 6.86 2.57 22.62
C ASP A 194 5.98 3.76 22.17
N LYS A 195 6.53 4.66 21.37
CA LYS A 195 5.80 5.81 20.83
C LYS A 195 4.98 5.42 19.60
N PRO A 196 3.78 6.00 19.41
CA PRO A 196 2.98 5.74 18.24
C PRO A 196 3.63 6.27 16.96
N ILE A 197 3.25 5.73 15.81
CA ILE A 197 3.67 6.27 14.51
C ILE A 197 3.02 7.65 14.32
N ARG A 198 3.89 8.66 14.17
CA ARG A 198 3.55 10.06 13.86
C ARG A 198 4.55 10.58 12.84
N ALA A 199 4.53 9.94 11.67
CA ALA A 199 5.61 10.09 10.71
C ALA A 199 5.63 11.46 10.03
N SER A 200 4.47 12.09 9.80
CA SER A 200 4.37 13.31 9.00
C SER A 200 3.23 14.22 9.45
N ALA A 201 3.58 15.43 9.86
CA ALA A 201 2.61 16.50 10.15
C ALA A 201 1.85 16.94 8.88
N ASP A 202 2.53 16.94 7.71
CA ASP A 202 1.89 17.27 6.42
C ASP A 202 0.82 16.24 6.04
N SER A 203 1.07 14.96 6.28
CA SER A 203 0.07 13.91 6.08
C SER A 203 -1.18 14.16 6.95
N ALA A 204 -0.99 14.55 8.20
CA ALA A 204 -2.11 14.85 9.08
C ALA A 204 -2.86 16.13 8.64
N ARG A 205 -2.15 17.16 8.21
CA ARG A 205 -2.76 18.39 7.63
C ARG A 205 -3.57 18.07 6.37
N TRP A 206 -3.02 17.25 5.48
CA TRP A 206 -3.72 16.78 4.29
C TRP A 206 -5.04 16.08 4.66
N CYS A 207 -5.04 15.21 5.68
CA CYS A 207 -6.26 14.55 6.17
C CYS A 207 -7.29 15.56 6.69
N VAL A 208 -6.87 16.63 7.39
CA VAL A 208 -7.76 17.71 7.80
C VAL A 208 -8.44 18.37 6.59
N ASP A 209 -7.67 18.66 5.55
CA ASP A 209 -8.21 19.32 4.36
C ASP A 209 -9.17 18.39 3.58
N VAL A 210 -8.85 17.10 3.49
CA VAL A 210 -9.77 16.10 2.93
C VAL A 210 -11.10 16.05 3.70
N ILE A 211 -11.07 16.08 5.04
CA ILE A 211 -12.29 16.09 5.87
C ILE A 211 -13.15 17.32 5.57
N LYS A 212 -12.53 18.50 5.44
CA LYS A 212 -13.25 19.75 5.10
C LYS A 212 -13.90 19.66 3.71
N GLU A 213 -13.15 19.18 2.71
CA GLU A 213 -13.69 19.01 1.36
C GLU A 213 -14.81 17.97 1.32
N LEU A 214 -14.68 16.85 2.03
CA LEU A 214 -15.74 15.86 2.15
C LEU A 214 -17.02 16.48 2.76
N TRP A 215 -16.89 17.27 3.83
CA TRP A 215 -18.02 17.96 4.42
C TRP A 215 -18.70 18.90 3.43
N LYS A 216 -17.91 19.71 2.73
CA LYS A 216 -18.40 20.64 1.71
C LYS A 216 -19.25 19.96 0.64
N PHE A 217 -18.81 18.81 0.14
CA PHE A 217 -19.50 18.08 -0.93
C PHE A 217 -20.65 17.20 -0.41
N ARG A 218 -20.52 16.61 0.80
CA ARG A 218 -21.45 15.60 1.31
C ARG A 218 -22.56 16.17 2.21
N SER A 219 -22.32 17.27 2.92
CA SER A 219 -23.28 17.83 3.90
C SER A 219 -24.67 18.11 3.31
N LYS A 220 -24.73 18.50 2.04
CA LYS A 220 -26.00 18.76 1.33
C LYS A 220 -26.83 17.48 1.05
N ARG A 221 -26.20 16.30 1.11
CA ARG A 221 -26.85 15.01 0.89
C ARG A 221 -27.25 14.31 2.19
N ILE A 222 -26.89 14.87 3.34
CA ILE A 222 -27.23 14.36 4.66
C ILE A 222 -28.59 14.97 5.06
N SER A 223 -29.50 14.13 5.53
CA SER A 223 -30.81 14.59 5.99
C SER A 223 -30.67 15.63 7.09
N GLU A 224 -31.62 16.56 7.18
CA GLU A 224 -31.58 17.61 8.20
C GLU A 224 -31.52 17.06 9.62
N LYS A 225 -32.26 15.98 9.87
CA LYS A 225 -32.25 15.29 11.15
C LYS A 225 -30.91 14.72 11.57
N GLU A 226 -30.12 14.22 10.61
CA GLU A 226 -28.83 13.56 10.86
C GLU A 226 -27.64 14.53 10.77
N ARG A 227 -27.83 15.69 10.15
CA ARG A 227 -26.75 16.66 9.88
C ARG A 227 -25.98 17.12 11.11
N PRO A 228 -26.62 17.38 12.28
CA PRO A 228 -25.88 17.76 13.49
C PRO A 228 -24.97 16.65 14.00
N ALA A 229 -25.43 15.40 14.01
CA ALA A 229 -24.62 14.25 14.43
C ALA A 229 -23.46 13.98 13.46
N ALA A 230 -23.72 14.10 12.15
CA ALA A 230 -22.69 14.00 11.13
C ALA A 230 -21.65 15.12 11.29
N ARG A 231 -22.07 16.39 11.48
CA ARG A 231 -21.15 17.50 11.71
C ARG A 231 -20.24 17.24 12.90
N ALA A 232 -20.80 16.80 14.01
CA ALA A 232 -20.01 16.46 15.21
C ALA A 232 -18.98 15.34 14.96
N ALA A 233 -19.29 14.36 14.09
CA ALA A 233 -18.36 13.31 13.71
C ALA A 233 -17.19 13.87 12.87
N TYR A 234 -17.48 14.73 11.90
CA TYR A 234 -16.46 15.40 11.09
C TYR A 234 -15.57 16.31 11.95
N ASP A 235 -16.14 17.06 12.91
CA ASP A 235 -15.39 17.93 13.84
C ASP A 235 -14.42 17.11 14.71
N ARG A 236 -14.88 15.95 15.23
CA ARG A 236 -14.00 15.05 15.99
C ARG A 236 -12.86 14.51 15.15
N ALA A 237 -13.13 14.10 13.91
CA ALA A 237 -12.12 13.61 13.01
C ALA A 237 -11.07 14.71 12.70
N GLU A 238 -11.54 15.92 12.38
CA GLU A 238 -10.65 17.07 12.13
C GLU A 238 -9.80 17.39 13.37
N ALA A 239 -10.38 17.43 14.56
CA ALA A 239 -9.66 17.67 15.81
C ALA A 239 -8.58 16.59 16.06
N LYS A 240 -8.90 15.31 15.77
CA LYS A 240 -7.93 14.21 15.92
C LYS A 240 -6.73 14.38 14.99
N PHE A 241 -6.93 14.70 13.71
CA PHE A 241 -5.82 14.90 12.79
C PHE A 241 -5.01 16.17 13.10
N ARG A 242 -5.64 17.24 13.62
CA ARG A 242 -4.92 18.42 14.12
C ARG A 242 -4.05 18.07 15.32
N GLN A 243 -4.52 17.21 16.22
CA GLN A 243 -3.72 16.68 17.32
C GLN A 243 -2.53 15.88 16.80
N ILE A 244 -2.74 14.95 15.87
CA ILE A 244 -1.68 14.13 15.25
C ILE A 244 -0.62 15.04 14.58
N ALA A 245 -1.06 16.09 13.87
CA ALA A 245 -0.12 17.03 13.26
C ALA A 245 0.82 17.69 14.28
N LYS A 246 0.30 18.06 15.45
CA LYS A 246 1.12 18.61 16.56
C LYS A 246 2.09 17.56 17.12
N GLU A 247 1.58 16.34 17.36
CA GLU A 247 2.42 15.22 17.85
C GLU A 247 3.56 14.88 16.88
N SER A 248 3.33 15.00 15.56
CA SER A 248 4.34 14.69 14.53
C SER A 248 5.51 15.69 14.46
N VAL A 249 5.38 16.88 15.03
CA VAL A 249 6.44 17.89 15.08
C VAL A 249 7.34 17.68 16.31
N THR A 250 6.78 17.10 17.38
CA THR A 250 7.47 16.92 18.67
C THR A 250 8.11 15.53 18.83
N HIS A 251 7.92 14.66 17.89
CA HIS A 251 8.44 13.30 17.82
C HIS A 251 9.34 13.16 16.62
#